data_ce7e8e97421d37485dfca37f782602d5
#
_entry.id   ce7e8e97421d37485dfca37f782602d5
#
_cell.length_a   1.000
_cell.length_b   1.000
_cell.length_c   1.000
_cell.angle_alpha   90.00
_cell.angle_beta   90.00
_cell.angle_gamma   90.00
#
_symmetry.space_group_name_H-M   'P 1'
#
loop_
_entity.id
_entity.type
_entity.pdbx_description
1 polymer ?
#
loop_
_entity_poly.entity_id
_entity_poly.type
_entity_poly.pdbx_seq_one_letter_code
_entity_poly.pdbx_strand_id
1 'polypeptide(L)'
;MSENRAARWILFLTALAPAFVSCAPSKAPAGTDQLRPVMLTEPELGGEIGRRVHDLIYKNYMVLDSDGFFIAPFGARPFTDDYHYVGVGKVIDAGSLFSAYTGDAAVAAKTAYLVDGILETRDVDGYIGTFKPEPGGRQNHRNWALHEQEYLLLGLTHHGLATGSEQSIQAARELADYVMGTFGRDPHPEEVCTAGLPEAFLLIYRATGEEKYLKFAAEIRHGNSKAEVQCASLLDWRQTFDSGAAHVYVMLARCYAQTELFRFMKRPSLLEMSSYMRHELLRKGGGLNVVGSASDGEWFSYTQNGAGLIGESCVTAYLVRWLESLMRLEGDLRYGDIMERTVYNALFAAQDPAGRRIRYFTPFTGPRAYFDQDGFCCPGNFRRIMAELPQKVYYRCADGALAVNLYTTSRAAVELGEGLSVDLSQETDYPNSGHVVFRVNPSKDAVFSLRLRIPRWCRNATVQINDGNPVALARATDPFEIRRRWSEGDTVTLNMPMTWRFINGHQLQEGKAALARGPVIYCLGTAQNADILKTYPNFSGIVIDPSSLGEPEPDTSVRPEGLKVTLKARAEAPGAWSKGAPHLTVTFTEFVDPTGIVTYVHLLDLGTAVEDELAEDCFALDPSGRSRAGSGG
;
A
#
# COMPACT_ATOMS: atom_id res chain seq x y z
N MET A 1 -38.64 7.92 67.02
CA MET A 1 -39.63 8.33 66.02
C MET A 1 -38.94 9.24 65.06
N SER A 2 -38.61 8.78 63.93
CA SER A 2 -38.48 9.40 62.61
C SER A 2 -37.59 8.51 61.74
N GLU A 3 -38.24 7.86 60.80
CA GLU A 3 -37.66 6.98 59.82
C GLU A 3 -36.89 7.77 58.79
N ASN A 4 -35.63 7.41 58.53
CA ASN A 4 -34.83 7.86 57.41
C ASN A 4 -34.94 6.88 56.26
N ARG A 5 -35.67 7.21 55.21
CA ARG A 5 -35.69 6.47 53.94
C ARG A 5 -34.51 6.95 53.09
N ALA A 6 -33.51 6.11 52.94
CA ALA A 6 -32.46 6.28 51.95
C ALA A 6 -32.98 5.90 50.56
N ALA A 7 -33.16 6.86 49.68
CA ALA A 7 -33.46 6.63 48.27
C ALA A 7 -32.18 6.15 47.53
N ARG A 8 -32.17 4.92 47.06
CA ARG A 8 -31.16 4.38 46.13
C ARG A 8 -31.44 4.95 44.71
N TRP A 9 -30.58 5.80 44.24
CA TRP A 9 -30.52 6.17 42.84
C TRP A 9 -29.82 5.05 42.08
N ILE A 10 -30.55 4.30 41.25
CA ILE A 10 -30.00 3.38 40.25
C ILE A 10 -29.73 4.25 39.02
N LEU A 11 -28.45 4.56 38.80
CA LEU A 11 -27.98 5.08 37.51
C LEU A 11 -28.07 3.96 36.48
N PHE A 12 -29.02 4.07 35.56
CA PHE A 12 -28.97 3.33 34.31
C PHE A 12 -27.89 3.99 33.43
N LEU A 13 -26.71 3.41 33.39
CA LEU A 13 -25.75 3.64 32.31
C LEU A 13 -26.33 2.97 31.06
N THR A 14 -27.06 3.72 30.27
CA THR A 14 -27.31 3.37 28.87
C THR A 14 -25.96 3.50 28.15
N ALA A 15 -25.34 2.37 27.86
CA ALA A 15 -24.22 2.31 26.91
C ALA A 15 -24.75 2.84 25.56
N LEU A 16 -24.40 4.08 25.24
CA LEU A 16 -24.48 4.58 23.89
C LEU A 16 -23.43 3.81 23.08
N ALA A 17 -23.89 2.79 22.34
CA ALA A 17 -23.12 2.25 21.23
C ALA A 17 -22.73 3.44 20.33
N PRO A 18 -21.46 3.56 19.91
CA PRO A 18 -21.09 4.58 18.95
C PRO A 18 -21.95 4.39 17.71
N ALA A 19 -22.82 5.34 17.44
CA ALA A 19 -23.52 5.41 16.18
C ALA A 19 -22.42 5.55 15.11
N PHE A 20 -22.19 4.49 14.36
CA PHE A 20 -21.42 4.58 13.13
C PHE A 20 -22.05 5.67 12.28
N VAL A 21 -21.39 6.82 12.23
CA VAL A 21 -21.72 7.87 11.29
C VAL A 21 -21.40 7.25 9.93
N SER A 22 -22.43 6.68 9.30
CA SER A 22 -22.42 6.39 7.89
C SER A 22 -21.92 7.65 7.21
N CYS A 23 -20.74 7.61 6.61
CA CYS A 23 -20.24 8.68 5.76
C CYS A 23 -21.42 9.19 4.93
N ALA A 24 -21.79 10.45 5.10
CA ALA A 24 -22.84 11.07 4.30
C ALA A 24 -22.57 10.72 2.84
N PRO A 25 -23.56 10.28 2.06
CA PRO A 25 -23.32 9.85 0.70
C PRO A 25 -22.67 11.01 -0.04
N SER A 26 -21.41 10.80 -0.47
CA SER A 26 -20.72 11.78 -1.29
C SER A 26 -21.64 12.10 -2.46
N LYS A 27 -21.80 13.37 -2.81
CA LYS A 27 -22.56 13.81 -4.00
C LYS A 27 -21.96 13.30 -5.32
N ALA A 28 -20.85 12.55 -5.25
CA ALA A 28 -20.25 11.85 -6.38
C ALA A 28 -21.25 10.82 -6.93
N PRO A 29 -21.43 10.73 -8.23
CA PRO A 29 -22.35 9.77 -8.83
C PRO A 29 -21.97 8.37 -8.39
N ALA A 30 -22.86 7.70 -7.66
CA ALA A 30 -22.75 6.29 -7.37
C ALA A 30 -22.68 5.54 -8.72
N GLY A 31 -21.70 4.67 -8.92
CA GLY A 31 -21.70 3.79 -10.09
C GLY A 31 -20.48 3.87 -11.00
N THR A 32 -19.38 4.53 -10.61
CA THR A 32 -18.13 4.46 -11.39
C THR A 32 -17.27 3.27 -10.95
N ASP A 33 -17.17 3.02 -9.64
CA ASP A 33 -16.40 1.90 -9.10
C ASP A 33 -17.16 0.58 -9.25
N GLN A 34 -16.47 -0.41 -9.83
CA GLN A 34 -16.95 -1.79 -9.91
C GLN A 34 -16.79 -2.53 -8.58
N LEU A 35 -15.81 -2.11 -7.77
CA LEU A 35 -15.51 -2.68 -6.46
C LEU A 35 -15.51 -1.58 -5.39
N ARG A 36 -16.22 -1.83 -4.29
CA ARG A 36 -16.26 -0.94 -3.12
C ARG A 36 -15.59 -1.63 -1.94
N PRO A 37 -14.57 -1.03 -1.31
CA PRO A 37 -13.89 -1.61 -0.18
C PRO A 37 -14.85 -1.88 0.99
N VAL A 38 -14.59 -2.97 1.70
CA VAL A 38 -15.20 -3.26 3.00
C VAL A 38 -14.18 -2.90 4.07
N MET A 39 -14.53 -1.97 4.97
CA MET A 39 -13.66 -1.60 6.09
C MET A 39 -13.72 -2.72 7.12
N LEU A 40 -12.55 -3.29 7.44
CA LEU A 40 -12.39 -4.16 8.61
C LEU A 40 -12.02 -3.32 9.83
N THR A 41 -12.40 -3.81 11.00
CA THR A 41 -12.04 -3.22 12.29
C THR A 41 -11.12 -4.17 13.06
N GLU A 42 -10.45 -3.69 14.07
CA GLU A 42 -9.76 -4.54 15.03
C GLU A 42 -10.81 -5.11 16.01
N PRO A 43 -10.91 -6.40 16.29
CA PRO A 43 -10.00 -7.50 15.97
C PRO A 43 -10.35 -8.31 14.70
N GLU A 44 -11.12 -7.77 13.78
CA GLU A 44 -11.57 -8.52 12.59
C GLU A 44 -10.43 -8.84 11.59
N LEU A 45 -9.32 -8.12 11.65
CA LEU A 45 -8.15 -8.34 10.81
C LEU A 45 -7.03 -8.99 11.60
N GLY A 46 -6.71 -10.23 11.27
CA GLY A 46 -5.63 -11.02 11.87
C GLY A 46 -4.50 -11.33 10.89
N GLY A 47 -3.77 -12.41 11.18
CA GLY A 47 -2.63 -12.86 10.40
C GLY A 47 -1.47 -11.85 10.38
N GLU A 48 -0.58 -12.00 9.41
CA GLU A 48 0.60 -11.12 9.31
C GLU A 48 0.20 -9.67 9.00
N ILE A 49 -0.84 -9.45 8.19
CA ILE A 49 -1.32 -8.10 7.87
C ILE A 49 -1.82 -7.41 9.15
N GLY A 50 -2.73 -8.05 9.90
CA GLY A 50 -3.28 -7.48 11.13
C GLY A 50 -2.21 -7.20 12.16
N ARG A 51 -1.28 -8.14 12.36
CA ARG A 51 -0.14 -7.97 13.29
C ARG A 51 0.72 -6.74 12.92
N ARG A 52 1.06 -6.57 11.63
CA ARG A 52 1.87 -5.44 11.16
C ARG A 52 1.18 -4.10 11.34
N VAL A 53 -0.11 -4.04 11.07
CA VAL A 53 -0.93 -2.83 11.29
C VAL A 53 -0.99 -2.52 12.79
N HIS A 54 -1.31 -3.52 13.64
CA HIS A 54 -1.33 -3.37 15.10
C HIS A 54 0.02 -2.86 15.64
N ASP A 55 1.13 -3.51 15.25
CA ASP A 55 2.46 -3.11 15.68
C ASP A 55 2.80 -1.67 15.25
N LEU A 56 2.41 -1.24 14.06
CA LEU A 56 2.61 0.14 13.62
C LEU A 56 1.80 1.13 14.46
N ILE A 57 0.56 0.81 14.79
CA ILE A 57 -0.29 1.68 15.61
C ILE A 57 0.33 1.86 16.99
N TYR A 58 0.55 0.77 17.71
CA TYR A 58 0.89 0.85 19.14
C TYR A 58 2.40 1.03 19.41
N LYS A 59 3.27 0.58 18.51
CA LYS A 59 4.72 0.67 18.70
C LYS A 59 5.39 1.81 17.90
N ASN A 60 4.66 2.41 16.93
CA ASN A 60 5.17 3.56 16.19
C ASN A 60 4.26 4.77 16.37
N TYR A 61 3.00 4.75 15.87
CA TYR A 61 2.12 5.92 15.87
C TYR A 61 1.86 6.45 17.29
N MET A 62 1.51 5.59 18.24
CA MET A 62 1.19 6.00 19.62
C MET A 62 2.38 6.56 20.40
N VAL A 63 3.60 6.25 20.00
CA VAL A 63 4.83 6.72 20.67
C VAL A 63 5.51 7.90 19.97
N LEU A 64 4.91 8.46 18.92
CA LEU A 64 5.41 9.67 18.25
C LEU A 64 5.39 10.86 19.21
N ASP A 65 6.44 11.69 19.15
CA ASP A 65 6.51 12.97 19.85
C ASP A 65 5.58 13.99 19.18
N SER A 66 4.36 14.10 19.70
CA SER A 66 3.35 15.03 19.16
C SER A 66 3.75 16.48 19.34
N ASP A 67 4.30 16.83 20.50
CA ASP A 67 4.57 18.23 20.86
C ASP A 67 5.85 18.75 20.20
N GLY A 68 7.00 18.10 20.50
CA GLY A 68 8.30 18.61 20.10
C GLY A 68 8.54 18.48 18.61
N PHE A 69 8.16 17.34 18.03
CA PHE A 69 8.45 17.07 16.62
C PHE A 69 7.36 17.56 15.67
N PHE A 70 6.07 17.34 16.00
CA PHE A 70 4.98 17.58 15.05
C PHE A 70 4.26 18.91 15.25
N ILE A 71 4.03 19.41 16.47
CA ILE A 71 3.27 20.65 16.72
C ILE A 71 4.17 21.87 16.84
N ALA A 72 5.22 21.80 17.66
CA ALA A 72 6.07 22.95 17.97
C ALA A 72 6.64 23.68 16.75
N PRO A 73 7.03 23.02 15.63
CA PRO A 73 7.52 23.71 14.44
C PRO A 73 6.48 24.65 13.81
N PHE A 74 5.20 24.35 13.93
CA PHE A 74 4.12 25.19 13.36
C PHE A 74 3.89 26.47 14.18
N GLY A 75 4.03 26.40 15.50
CA GLY A 75 3.97 27.59 16.36
C GLY A 75 5.23 28.43 16.27
N ALA A 76 6.41 27.81 16.28
CA ALA A 76 7.70 28.50 16.25
C ALA A 76 8.08 29.03 14.87
N ARG A 77 7.65 28.38 13.79
CA ARG A 77 7.99 28.68 12.38
C ARG A 77 9.49 28.92 12.16
N PRO A 78 10.34 27.92 12.50
CA PRO A 78 11.78 28.12 12.54
C PRO A 78 12.41 28.14 11.15
N PHE A 79 11.70 27.65 10.12
CA PHE A 79 12.32 27.33 8.83
C PHE A 79 12.38 28.55 7.90
N THR A 80 13.53 28.67 7.25
CA THR A 80 13.85 29.72 6.29
C THR A 80 14.42 29.16 4.98
N ASP A 81 14.66 27.85 4.93
CA ASP A 81 15.21 27.15 3.75
C ASP A 81 14.34 25.97 3.33
N ASP A 82 14.58 25.42 2.13
CA ASP A 82 13.71 24.48 1.44
C ASP A 82 13.76 23.02 1.95
N TYR A 83 14.59 22.70 2.93
CA TYR A 83 14.87 21.31 3.28
C TYR A 83 14.07 20.77 4.47
N HIS A 84 13.13 21.55 5.00
CA HIS A 84 12.41 21.18 6.22
C HIS A 84 10.96 20.82 5.93
N TYR A 85 10.63 19.56 6.18
CA TYR A 85 9.29 19.00 6.06
C TYR A 85 8.98 18.13 7.28
N VAL A 86 7.90 18.43 7.97
CA VAL A 86 7.47 17.71 9.17
C VAL A 86 6.56 16.54 8.81
N GLY A 87 5.58 16.77 7.94
CA GLY A 87 4.66 15.75 7.46
C GLY A 87 3.53 15.42 8.42
N VAL A 88 3.15 16.35 9.29
CA VAL A 88 2.08 16.13 10.29
C VAL A 88 0.74 15.81 9.63
N GLY A 89 0.44 16.39 8.46
CA GLY A 89 -0.78 16.09 7.73
C GLY A 89 -0.93 14.61 7.36
N LYS A 90 0.17 13.94 7.00
CA LYS A 90 0.19 12.49 6.75
C LYS A 90 -0.02 11.67 8.04
N VAL A 91 0.45 12.19 9.17
CA VAL A 91 0.27 11.53 10.48
C VAL A 91 -1.18 11.65 10.93
N ILE A 92 -1.81 12.82 10.74
CA ILE A 92 -3.24 13.05 11.02
C ILE A 92 -4.11 12.15 10.11
N ASP A 93 -3.78 12.06 8.82
CA ASP A 93 -4.47 11.21 7.86
C ASP A 93 -4.44 9.73 8.28
N ALA A 94 -3.25 9.19 8.55
CA ALA A 94 -3.11 7.83 9.05
C ALA A 94 -3.81 7.64 10.40
N GLY A 95 -3.66 8.58 11.33
CA GLY A 95 -4.30 8.55 12.66
C GLY A 95 -5.82 8.51 12.59
N SER A 96 -6.43 9.23 11.66
CA SER A 96 -7.88 9.20 11.44
C SER A 96 -8.36 7.82 11.03
N LEU A 97 -7.64 7.15 10.12
CA LEU A 97 -7.95 5.78 9.71
C LEU A 97 -7.64 4.75 10.80
N PHE A 98 -6.54 4.91 11.56
CA PHE A 98 -6.22 4.06 12.71
C PHE A 98 -7.29 4.15 13.79
N SER A 99 -7.80 5.36 14.05
CA SER A 99 -8.90 5.58 15.01
C SER A 99 -10.18 4.86 14.59
N ALA A 100 -10.53 4.94 13.30
CA ALA A 100 -11.70 4.24 12.75
C ALA A 100 -11.50 2.71 12.75
N TYR A 101 -10.29 2.23 12.49
CA TYR A 101 -9.96 0.81 12.48
C TYR A 101 -9.99 0.20 13.88
N THR A 102 -9.35 0.84 14.86
CA THR A 102 -9.21 0.29 16.21
C THR A 102 -10.44 0.51 17.09
N GLY A 103 -11.16 1.61 16.89
CA GLY A 103 -12.15 2.09 17.87
C GLY A 103 -11.54 2.48 19.22
N ASP A 104 -10.20 2.53 19.34
CA ASP A 104 -9.48 2.83 20.57
C ASP A 104 -9.53 4.33 20.87
N ALA A 105 -10.10 4.68 22.03
CA ALA A 105 -10.22 6.07 22.48
C ALA A 105 -8.85 6.77 22.64
N ALA A 106 -7.77 6.04 22.96
CA ALA A 106 -6.44 6.62 23.08
C ALA A 106 -5.86 6.99 21.70
N VAL A 107 -6.08 6.16 20.66
CA VAL A 107 -5.69 6.46 19.28
C VAL A 107 -6.47 7.68 18.78
N ALA A 108 -7.78 7.72 19.02
CA ALA A 108 -8.63 8.85 18.66
C ALA A 108 -8.20 10.14 19.38
N ALA A 109 -7.93 10.08 20.69
CA ALA A 109 -7.48 11.22 21.48
C ALA A 109 -6.13 11.76 20.99
N LYS A 110 -5.17 10.89 20.63
CA LYS A 110 -3.89 11.33 20.05
C LYS A 110 -4.07 12.03 18.71
N THR A 111 -4.94 11.51 17.86
CA THR A 111 -5.25 12.15 16.57
C THR A 111 -5.88 13.52 16.75
N ALA A 112 -6.89 13.62 17.65
CA ALA A 112 -7.53 14.88 17.98
C ALA A 112 -6.54 15.90 18.57
N TYR A 113 -5.66 15.46 19.47
CA TYR A 113 -4.61 16.29 20.05
C TYR A 113 -3.68 16.91 18.99
N LEU A 114 -3.25 16.12 18.00
CA LEU A 114 -2.46 16.62 16.87
C LEU A 114 -3.25 17.66 16.06
N VAL A 115 -4.52 17.39 15.77
CA VAL A 115 -5.39 18.32 15.04
C VAL A 115 -5.56 19.62 15.80
N ASP A 116 -5.94 19.56 17.07
CA ASP A 116 -6.15 20.75 17.90
C ASP A 116 -4.90 21.60 18.00
N GLY A 117 -3.74 20.98 18.28
CA GLY A 117 -2.46 21.69 18.35
C GLY A 117 -2.05 22.36 17.04
N ILE A 118 -2.34 21.75 15.90
CA ILE A 118 -2.10 22.38 14.59
C ILE A 118 -3.09 23.51 14.32
N LEU A 119 -4.36 23.35 14.66
CA LEU A 119 -5.38 24.38 14.46
C LEU A 119 -5.14 25.63 15.32
N GLU A 120 -4.53 25.50 16.49
CA GLU A 120 -4.12 26.63 17.33
C GLU A 120 -3.04 27.50 16.66
N THR A 121 -2.26 26.95 15.70
CA THR A 121 -1.21 27.69 14.99
C THR A 121 -1.70 28.40 13.71
N ARG A 122 -2.99 28.27 13.37
CA ARG A 122 -3.59 28.82 12.16
C ARG A 122 -3.63 30.34 12.19
N ASP A 123 -3.21 30.98 11.10
CA ASP A 123 -3.33 32.43 10.90
C ASP A 123 -4.75 32.83 10.47
N VAL A 124 -5.03 34.13 10.54
CA VAL A 124 -6.35 34.69 10.20
C VAL A 124 -6.72 34.56 8.73
N ASP A 125 -5.72 34.37 7.85
CA ASP A 125 -5.88 34.13 6.42
C ASP A 125 -6.00 32.65 6.04
N GLY A 126 -6.01 31.76 7.03
CA GLY A 126 -6.12 30.30 6.85
C GLY A 126 -4.79 29.58 6.71
N TYR A 127 -3.66 30.27 6.73
CA TYR A 127 -2.35 29.63 6.67
C TYR A 127 -2.07 28.76 7.88
N ILE A 128 -1.58 27.55 7.60
CA ILE A 128 -0.98 26.63 8.56
C ILE A 128 0.34 26.13 7.96
N GLY A 129 1.47 26.36 8.65
CA GLY A 129 2.77 25.94 8.12
C GLY A 129 3.94 26.30 9.04
N THR A 130 5.11 25.83 8.68
CA THR A 130 6.34 25.87 9.50
C THR A 130 7.34 26.96 9.06
N PHE A 131 7.04 27.71 8.00
CA PHE A 131 7.92 28.74 7.46
C PHE A 131 7.56 30.13 7.97
N LYS A 132 8.59 30.96 8.17
CA LYS A 132 8.41 32.36 8.53
C LYS A 132 7.76 33.15 7.39
N PRO A 133 6.79 34.02 7.68
CA PRO A 133 6.30 34.97 6.71
C PRO A 133 7.45 35.90 6.26
N GLU A 134 7.53 36.18 4.96
CA GLU A 134 8.49 37.15 4.44
C GLU A 134 8.01 38.60 4.60
N PRO A 135 8.94 39.60 4.62
CA PRO A 135 8.56 41.00 4.58
C PRO A 135 7.71 41.30 3.33
N GLY A 136 6.49 41.81 3.55
CA GLY A 136 5.53 42.06 2.47
C GLY A 136 4.37 41.08 2.40
N GLY A 137 4.29 40.12 3.32
CA GLY A 137 3.16 39.20 3.47
C GLY A 137 3.13 38.05 2.46
N ARG A 138 4.13 37.91 1.59
CA ARG A 138 4.30 36.73 0.75
C ARG A 138 5.07 35.70 1.54
N GLN A 139 4.45 34.57 1.76
CA GLN A 139 5.15 33.40 2.26
C GLN A 139 6.06 32.87 1.14
N ASN A 140 7.24 32.42 1.53
CA ASN A 140 8.18 31.83 0.60
C ASN A 140 7.50 30.68 -0.15
N HIS A 141 7.46 30.76 -1.49
CA HIS A 141 6.96 29.72 -2.37
C HIS A 141 7.95 28.55 -2.42
N ARG A 142 8.29 27.97 -1.27
CA ARG A 142 9.28 26.91 -1.20
C ARG A 142 8.65 25.55 -1.33
N ASN A 143 9.40 24.65 -1.94
CA ASN A 143 9.04 23.29 -2.29
C ASN A 143 8.29 22.57 -1.16
N TRP A 144 8.85 22.61 0.03
CA TRP A 144 8.32 21.86 1.17
C TRP A 144 7.19 22.58 1.92
N ALA A 145 7.04 23.89 1.78
CA ALA A 145 5.93 24.62 2.35
C ALA A 145 4.58 24.17 1.75
N LEU A 146 4.52 24.12 0.41
CA LEU A 146 3.30 23.64 -0.26
C LEU A 146 3.08 22.15 -0.03
N HIS A 147 4.16 21.35 0.00
CA HIS A 147 4.07 19.92 0.31
C HIS A 147 3.53 19.63 1.72
N GLU A 148 3.84 20.49 2.71
CA GLU A 148 3.24 20.39 4.05
C GLU A 148 1.75 20.71 4.01
N GLN A 149 1.36 21.80 3.33
CA GLN A 149 -0.02 22.28 3.27
C GLN A 149 -0.95 21.33 2.53
N GLU A 150 -0.48 20.67 1.44
CA GLU A 150 -1.30 19.70 0.70
C GLU A 150 -1.68 18.50 1.57
N TYR A 151 -0.75 18.00 2.40
CA TYR A 151 -1.05 16.88 3.29
C TYR A 151 -1.78 17.31 4.56
N LEU A 152 -1.59 18.54 5.02
CA LEU A 152 -2.46 19.11 6.06
C LEU A 152 -3.90 19.22 5.59
N LEU A 153 -4.13 19.75 4.39
CA LEU A 153 -5.45 19.81 3.78
C LEU A 153 -6.09 18.42 3.71
N LEU A 154 -5.33 17.41 3.28
CA LEU A 154 -5.78 16.03 3.18
C LEU A 154 -6.08 15.44 4.57
N GLY A 155 -5.17 15.58 5.54
CA GLY A 155 -5.33 15.05 6.89
C GLY A 155 -6.51 15.68 7.65
N LEU A 156 -6.65 17.00 7.59
CA LEU A 156 -7.78 17.73 8.21
C LEU A 156 -9.12 17.32 7.58
N THR A 157 -9.15 17.15 6.25
CA THR A 157 -10.37 16.71 5.56
C THR A 157 -10.76 15.29 5.95
N HIS A 158 -9.81 14.35 5.98
CA HIS A 158 -10.08 12.98 6.44
C HIS A 158 -10.51 12.93 7.90
N HIS A 159 -9.85 13.69 8.78
CA HIS A 159 -10.27 13.79 10.18
C HIS A 159 -11.70 14.29 10.31
N GLY A 160 -12.06 15.35 9.57
CA GLY A 160 -13.42 15.86 9.57
C GLY A 160 -14.45 14.86 9.07
N LEU A 161 -14.13 14.10 8.01
CA LEU A 161 -15.00 13.05 7.47
C LEU A 161 -15.14 11.85 8.44
N ALA A 162 -14.05 11.44 9.09
CA ALA A 162 -14.04 10.30 9.99
C ALA A 162 -14.75 10.58 11.32
N THR A 163 -14.65 11.81 11.84
CA THR A 163 -15.15 12.19 13.17
C THR A 163 -16.44 13.01 13.14
N GLY A 164 -16.83 13.53 11.96
CA GLY A 164 -17.90 14.52 11.83
C GLY A 164 -17.50 15.93 12.31
N SER A 165 -16.20 16.21 12.49
CA SER A 165 -15.71 17.52 12.95
C SER A 165 -15.90 18.60 11.89
N GLU A 166 -16.88 19.46 12.07
CA GLU A 166 -17.08 20.64 11.21
C GLU A 166 -15.90 21.62 11.31
N GLN A 167 -15.24 21.70 12.48
CA GLN A 167 -14.06 22.54 12.68
C GLN A 167 -12.91 22.11 11.75
N SER A 168 -12.65 20.80 11.63
CA SER A 168 -11.61 20.28 10.74
C SER A 168 -11.95 20.54 9.26
N ILE A 169 -13.21 20.36 8.85
CA ILE A 169 -13.64 20.67 7.49
C ILE A 169 -13.53 22.16 7.20
N GLN A 170 -13.90 23.02 8.15
CA GLN A 170 -13.78 24.47 7.97
C GLN A 170 -12.33 24.92 7.88
N ALA A 171 -11.44 24.40 8.73
CA ALA A 171 -10.02 24.68 8.63
C ALA A 171 -9.41 24.18 7.31
N ALA A 172 -9.84 23.01 6.83
CA ALA A 172 -9.44 22.50 5.52
C ALA A 172 -9.92 23.40 4.38
N ARG A 173 -11.14 23.98 4.44
CA ARG A 173 -11.62 24.96 3.46
C ARG A 173 -10.75 26.21 3.44
N GLU A 174 -10.47 26.78 4.61
CA GLU A 174 -9.67 28.00 4.76
C GLU A 174 -8.23 27.77 4.23
N LEU A 175 -7.63 26.62 4.56
CA LEU A 175 -6.32 26.24 4.04
C LEU A 175 -6.36 26.04 2.51
N ALA A 176 -7.40 25.40 1.97
CA ALA A 176 -7.56 25.22 0.53
C ALA A 176 -7.70 26.57 -0.20
N ASP A 177 -8.50 27.50 0.35
CA ASP A 177 -8.69 28.83 -0.21
C ASP A 177 -7.39 29.65 -0.11
N TYR A 178 -6.63 29.52 0.97
CA TYR A 178 -5.29 30.10 1.11
C TYR A 178 -4.35 29.59 0.02
N VAL A 179 -4.26 28.27 -0.18
CA VAL A 179 -3.40 27.64 -1.20
C VAL A 179 -3.81 28.13 -2.60
N MET A 180 -5.10 28.15 -2.91
CA MET A 180 -5.60 28.65 -4.19
C MET A 180 -5.26 30.12 -4.43
N GLY A 181 -5.38 30.95 -3.41
CA GLY A 181 -5.09 32.38 -3.48
C GLY A 181 -3.61 32.71 -3.58
N THR A 182 -2.77 31.94 -2.88
CA THR A 182 -1.33 32.18 -2.79
C THR A 182 -0.55 31.62 -3.98
N PHE A 183 -0.82 30.37 -4.35
CA PHE A 183 -0.06 29.68 -5.39
C PHE A 183 -0.72 29.74 -6.78
N GLY A 184 -2.05 30.00 -6.84
CA GLY A 184 -2.76 29.98 -8.10
C GLY A 184 -2.73 28.62 -8.79
N ARG A 185 -2.93 28.59 -10.11
CA ARG A 185 -2.92 27.35 -10.91
C ARG A 185 -1.57 27.02 -11.54
N ASP A 186 -0.65 27.91 -11.45
CA ASP A 186 0.71 27.81 -11.99
C ASP A 186 1.72 28.12 -10.87
N PRO A 187 1.75 27.29 -9.81
CA PRO A 187 2.87 27.35 -8.87
C PRO A 187 4.12 27.06 -9.68
N HIS A 188 5.17 27.84 -9.49
CA HIS A 188 6.44 27.62 -10.19
C HIS A 188 6.92 26.19 -9.94
N PRO A 189 6.77 25.26 -10.90
CA PRO A 189 6.99 23.82 -10.64
C PRO A 189 8.46 23.48 -10.41
N GLU A 190 9.36 24.36 -10.78
CA GLU A 190 10.80 24.29 -10.48
C GLU A 190 11.09 24.44 -8.98
N GLU A 191 10.16 25.02 -8.24
CA GLU A 191 10.35 25.44 -6.84
C GLU A 191 9.43 24.71 -5.87
N VAL A 192 8.41 23.97 -6.33
CA VAL A 192 7.40 23.35 -5.45
C VAL A 192 7.13 21.90 -5.77
N CYS A 193 6.86 21.09 -4.72
CA CYS A 193 6.37 19.74 -4.83
C CYS A 193 4.85 19.73 -4.62
N THR A 194 4.11 19.22 -5.59
CA THR A 194 2.65 19.17 -5.59
C THR A 194 2.11 17.72 -5.65
N ALA A 195 2.87 16.77 -5.09
CA ALA A 195 2.57 15.34 -5.21
C ALA A 195 1.18 14.95 -4.67
N GLY A 196 0.80 15.50 -3.52
CA GLY A 196 -0.49 15.24 -2.88
C GLY A 196 -1.57 16.27 -3.18
N LEU A 197 -1.22 17.38 -3.83
CA LEU A 197 -2.12 18.52 -3.96
C LEU A 197 -3.42 18.20 -4.71
N PRO A 198 -3.40 17.57 -5.90
CA PRO A 198 -4.63 17.21 -6.58
C PRO A 198 -5.49 16.21 -5.77
N GLU A 199 -4.88 15.24 -5.09
CA GLU A 199 -5.57 14.30 -4.21
C GLU A 199 -6.31 15.04 -3.08
N ALA A 200 -5.63 15.98 -2.42
CA ALA A 200 -6.19 16.76 -1.33
C ALA A 200 -7.39 17.61 -1.78
N PHE A 201 -7.28 18.25 -2.95
CA PHE A 201 -8.37 19.04 -3.52
C PHE A 201 -9.55 18.19 -4.01
N LEU A 202 -9.32 16.99 -4.50
CA LEU A 202 -10.40 16.04 -4.82
C LEU A 202 -11.10 15.55 -3.57
N LEU A 203 -10.37 15.37 -2.46
CA LEU A 203 -10.95 14.95 -1.20
C LEU A 203 -11.81 16.06 -0.58
N ILE A 204 -11.35 17.30 -0.52
CA ILE A 204 -12.16 18.43 0.00
C ILE A 204 -13.38 18.68 -0.90
N TYR A 205 -13.27 18.50 -2.22
CA TYR A 205 -14.43 18.52 -3.10
C TYR A 205 -15.47 17.46 -2.73
N ARG A 206 -15.03 16.22 -2.45
CA ARG A 206 -15.93 15.15 -1.97
C ARG A 206 -16.63 15.53 -0.66
N ALA A 207 -15.90 16.14 0.26
CA ALA A 207 -16.42 16.53 1.56
C ALA A 207 -17.42 17.68 1.49
N THR A 208 -17.20 18.65 0.57
CA THR A 208 -17.95 19.92 0.54
C THR A 208 -18.92 20.07 -0.63
N GLY A 209 -18.61 19.43 -1.76
CA GLY A 209 -19.31 19.60 -3.03
C GLY A 209 -19.02 20.94 -3.74
N GLU A 210 -18.00 21.69 -3.30
CA GLU A 210 -17.65 22.98 -3.89
C GLU A 210 -16.83 22.83 -5.17
N GLU A 211 -17.45 23.13 -6.32
CA GLU A 211 -16.89 22.96 -7.66
C GLU A 211 -15.53 23.67 -7.88
N LYS A 212 -15.24 24.74 -7.10
CA LYS A 212 -13.94 25.44 -7.19
C LYS A 212 -12.77 24.49 -6.91
N TYR A 213 -12.94 23.54 -5.98
CA TYR A 213 -11.89 22.58 -5.61
C TYR A 213 -11.67 21.52 -6.69
N LEU A 214 -12.76 21.00 -7.28
CA LEU A 214 -12.65 20.08 -8.42
C LEU A 214 -11.92 20.73 -9.61
N LYS A 215 -12.31 21.97 -9.91
CA LYS A 215 -11.68 22.73 -11.00
C LYS A 215 -10.21 22.99 -10.73
N PHE A 216 -9.87 23.36 -9.50
CA PHE A 216 -8.48 23.59 -9.11
C PHE A 216 -7.65 22.29 -9.22
N ALA A 217 -8.13 21.16 -8.67
CA ALA A 217 -7.47 19.87 -8.78
C ALA A 217 -7.19 19.44 -10.23
N ALA A 218 -8.13 19.71 -11.14
CA ALA A 218 -8.00 19.34 -12.54
C ALA A 218 -7.00 20.21 -13.31
N GLU A 219 -6.90 21.50 -12.98
CA GLU A 219 -6.19 22.51 -13.75
C GLU A 219 -4.81 22.88 -13.18
N ILE A 220 -4.57 22.58 -11.87
CA ILE A 220 -3.28 22.93 -11.27
C ILE A 220 -2.15 22.16 -11.96
N ARG A 221 -1.05 22.86 -12.23
CA ARG A 221 0.16 22.23 -12.73
C ARG A 221 0.81 21.41 -11.62
N HIS A 222 1.12 20.17 -11.95
CA HIS A 222 1.61 19.17 -11.03
C HIS A 222 3.03 18.76 -11.40
N GLY A 223 3.97 18.83 -10.47
CA GLY A 223 5.35 18.50 -10.74
C GLY A 223 6.26 18.44 -9.52
N ASN A 224 7.54 18.27 -9.79
CA ASN A 224 8.61 18.30 -8.78
C ASN A 224 9.77 19.16 -9.28
N SER A 225 10.33 19.97 -8.40
CA SER A 225 11.36 20.98 -8.60
C SER A 225 12.66 20.55 -9.28
N LYS A 226 12.94 19.25 -9.38
CA LYS A 226 14.23 18.75 -9.90
C LYS A 226 14.16 18.22 -11.33
N ALA A 227 12.99 18.15 -11.94
CA ALA A 227 12.86 17.68 -13.29
C ALA A 227 12.63 18.87 -14.23
N GLU A 228 13.42 18.98 -15.28
CA GLU A 228 13.17 19.85 -16.43
C GLU A 228 11.86 19.48 -17.16
N VAL A 229 11.04 18.64 -16.53
CA VAL A 229 9.78 18.15 -17.03
C VAL A 229 8.75 19.26 -16.85
N GLN A 230 8.22 19.74 -17.93
CA GLN A 230 7.11 20.68 -17.90
C GLN A 230 5.95 20.07 -17.14
N CYS A 231 5.62 20.68 -16.01
CA CYS A 231 4.54 20.24 -15.18
C CYS A 231 3.22 20.52 -15.87
N ALA A 232 2.53 19.46 -16.23
CA ALA A 232 1.22 19.54 -16.86
C ALA A 232 0.11 19.41 -15.80
N SER A 233 -1.08 19.92 -16.09
CA SER A 233 -2.28 19.65 -15.29
C SER A 233 -2.65 18.17 -15.37
N LEU A 234 -3.57 17.69 -14.50
CA LEU A 234 -4.07 16.32 -14.61
C LEU A 234 -4.76 16.04 -15.96
N LEU A 235 -5.24 17.08 -16.63
CA LEU A 235 -5.91 16.98 -17.93
C LEU A 235 -4.93 16.83 -19.10
N ASP A 236 -3.65 17.14 -18.90
CA ASP A 236 -2.63 17.09 -19.94
C ASP A 236 -1.41 16.29 -19.47
N TRP A 237 -1.34 15.01 -19.83
CA TRP A 237 -0.33 14.09 -19.36
C TRP A 237 0.86 13.88 -20.33
N ARG A 238 0.67 14.21 -21.62
CA ARG A 238 1.62 13.81 -22.68
C ARG A 238 2.99 14.45 -22.56
N GLN A 239 3.10 15.58 -21.89
CA GLN A 239 4.36 16.31 -21.77
C GLN A 239 5.30 15.79 -20.67
N THR A 240 4.84 14.91 -19.79
CA THR A 240 5.54 14.54 -18.55
C THR A 240 6.52 13.38 -18.73
N PHE A 241 6.43 12.59 -19.79
CA PHE A 241 7.09 11.28 -19.88
C PHE A 241 8.33 11.20 -20.78
N ASP A 242 8.52 12.15 -21.69
CA ASP A 242 9.59 12.08 -22.70
C ASP A 242 11.01 12.30 -22.15
N SER A 243 11.18 12.64 -20.87
CA SER A 243 12.47 13.07 -20.34
C SER A 243 13.28 12.02 -19.58
N GLY A 244 12.71 10.84 -19.26
CA GLY A 244 13.40 9.77 -18.51
C GLY A 244 13.78 10.13 -17.06
N ALA A 245 13.44 11.31 -16.59
CA ALA A 245 13.84 11.87 -15.30
C ALA A 245 12.65 12.12 -14.36
N ALA A 246 11.65 11.21 -14.34
CA ALA A 246 10.48 11.39 -13.49
C ALA A 246 10.69 10.80 -12.09
N HIS A 247 10.38 11.57 -11.06
CA HIS A 247 10.30 11.08 -9.69
C HIS A 247 9.12 10.11 -9.55
N VAL A 248 9.39 8.83 -9.27
CA VAL A 248 8.39 7.74 -9.35
C VAL A 248 7.21 7.97 -8.42
N TYR A 249 7.47 8.40 -7.19
CA TYR A 249 6.41 8.72 -6.23
C TYR A 249 5.43 9.77 -6.77
N VAL A 250 5.94 10.88 -7.31
CA VAL A 250 5.12 11.96 -7.88
C VAL A 250 4.31 11.46 -9.07
N MET A 251 4.91 10.60 -9.90
CA MET A 251 4.24 9.98 -11.05
C MET A 251 3.08 9.07 -10.63
N LEU A 252 3.30 8.22 -9.62
CA LEU A 252 2.25 7.34 -9.11
C LEU A 252 1.15 8.12 -8.39
N ALA A 253 1.50 9.18 -7.64
CA ALA A 253 0.53 10.09 -7.03
C ALA A 253 -0.34 10.77 -8.08
N ARG A 254 0.26 11.19 -9.20
CA ARG A 254 -0.46 11.74 -10.34
C ARG A 254 -1.40 10.72 -10.99
N CYS A 255 -0.92 9.50 -11.27
CA CYS A 255 -1.75 8.42 -11.80
C CYS A 255 -2.94 8.15 -10.86
N TYR A 256 -2.68 8.10 -9.56
CA TYR A 256 -3.73 7.95 -8.55
C TYR A 256 -4.75 9.11 -8.62
N ALA A 257 -4.28 10.36 -8.59
CA ALA A 257 -5.16 11.53 -8.68
C ALA A 257 -5.96 11.57 -9.98
N GLN A 258 -5.39 11.14 -11.11
CA GLN A 258 -6.11 11.05 -12.38
C GLN A 258 -7.21 9.98 -12.35
N THR A 259 -7.00 8.81 -11.70
CA THR A 259 -8.07 7.82 -11.51
C THR A 259 -9.17 8.35 -10.60
N GLU A 260 -8.83 9.12 -9.56
CA GLU A 260 -9.80 9.78 -8.70
C GLU A 260 -10.59 10.87 -9.46
N LEU A 261 -9.90 11.69 -10.27
CA LEU A 261 -10.54 12.71 -11.10
C LEU A 261 -11.47 12.09 -12.17
N PHE A 262 -11.08 10.94 -12.74
CA PHE A 262 -11.90 10.20 -13.69
C PHE A 262 -13.27 9.85 -13.12
N ARG A 263 -13.37 9.54 -11.82
CA ARG A 263 -14.65 9.23 -11.15
C ARG A 263 -15.65 10.37 -11.23
N PHE A 264 -15.16 11.61 -11.30
CA PHE A 264 -15.99 12.80 -11.43
C PHE A 264 -16.22 13.21 -12.89
N MET A 265 -15.14 13.28 -13.68
CA MET A 265 -15.20 13.85 -15.04
C MET A 265 -15.49 12.82 -16.12
N LYS A 266 -15.26 11.53 -15.90
CA LYS A 266 -15.46 10.42 -16.84
C LYS A 266 -14.79 10.62 -18.22
N ARG A 267 -13.63 11.31 -18.22
CA ARG A 267 -12.83 11.53 -19.43
C ARG A 267 -11.83 10.39 -19.62
N PRO A 268 -11.91 9.57 -20.69
CA PRO A 268 -11.02 8.43 -20.92
C PRO A 268 -9.52 8.81 -20.93
N SER A 269 -9.18 10.01 -21.41
CA SER A 269 -7.79 10.50 -21.43
C SER A 269 -7.13 10.57 -20.06
N LEU A 270 -7.90 10.64 -18.97
CA LEU A 270 -7.36 10.60 -17.60
C LEU A 270 -6.77 9.23 -17.22
N LEU A 271 -7.10 8.17 -17.95
CA LEU A 271 -6.59 6.81 -17.71
C LEU A 271 -5.43 6.44 -18.64
N GLU A 272 -5.13 7.25 -19.65
CA GLU A 272 -4.07 6.96 -20.63
C GLU A 272 -2.69 6.87 -19.97
N MET A 273 -2.39 7.78 -19.03
CA MET A 273 -1.14 7.74 -18.27
C MET A 273 -1.04 6.49 -17.39
N SER A 274 -2.12 6.10 -16.74
CA SER A 274 -2.16 4.86 -15.95
C SER A 274 -1.91 3.63 -16.83
N SER A 275 -2.46 3.60 -18.04
CA SER A 275 -2.20 2.51 -18.99
C SER A 275 -0.73 2.47 -19.42
N TYR A 276 -0.14 3.62 -19.68
CA TYR A 276 1.29 3.73 -20.02
C TYR A 276 2.18 3.30 -18.84
N MET A 277 1.95 3.84 -17.63
CA MET A 277 2.72 3.49 -16.44
C MET A 277 2.64 2.01 -16.10
N ARG A 278 1.47 1.42 -16.23
CA ARG A 278 1.27 -0.02 -16.04
C ARG A 278 2.15 -0.83 -17.01
N HIS A 279 2.16 -0.47 -18.29
CA HIS A 279 3.02 -1.11 -19.28
C HIS A 279 4.50 -0.98 -18.92
N GLU A 280 4.96 0.24 -18.58
CA GLU A 280 6.36 0.51 -18.26
C GLU A 280 6.84 -0.19 -16.99
N LEU A 281 5.96 -0.38 -16.01
CA LEU A 281 6.27 -1.14 -14.79
C LEU A 281 6.30 -2.64 -15.04
N LEU A 282 5.31 -3.19 -15.77
CA LEU A 282 5.05 -4.63 -15.82
C LEU A 282 5.67 -5.35 -17.02
N ARG A 283 6.11 -4.64 -18.06
CA ARG A 283 6.81 -5.30 -19.16
C ARG A 283 8.08 -5.99 -18.68
N LYS A 284 8.50 -7.04 -19.38
CA LYS A 284 9.75 -7.76 -19.09
C LYS A 284 10.93 -6.79 -19.01
N GLY A 285 11.66 -6.82 -17.90
CA GLY A 285 12.73 -5.88 -17.62
C GLY A 285 12.25 -4.42 -17.44
N GLY A 286 10.99 -4.24 -17.07
CA GLY A 286 10.38 -2.94 -16.75
C GLY A 286 10.81 -2.35 -15.41
N GLY A 287 10.11 -1.32 -14.97
CA GLY A 287 10.46 -0.60 -13.75
C GLY A 287 10.11 -1.32 -12.44
N LEU A 288 9.17 -2.28 -12.45
CA LEU A 288 8.82 -3.06 -11.26
C LEU A 288 9.94 -4.05 -10.93
N ASN A 289 10.45 -4.00 -9.70
CA ASN A 289 11.43 -4.98 -9.24
C ASN A 289 10.75 -6.21 -8.60
N VAL A 290 11.50 -7.29 -8.39
CA VAL A 290 10.97 -8.59 -7.93
C VAL A 290 10.28 -8.52 -6.56
N VAL A 291 10.61 -7.54 -5.72
CA VAL A 291 9.99 -7.38 -4.40
C VAL A 291 8.74 -6.48 -4.41
N GLY A 292 8.33 -6.00 -5.58
CA GLY A 292 7.11 -5.21 -5.73
C GLY A 292 7.28 -3.74 -5.39
N SER A 293 8.41 -3.13 -5.75
CA SER A 293 8.62 -1.69 -5.69
C SER A 293 9.27 -1.20 -6.98
N ALA A 294 9.47 0.09 -7.14
CA ALA A 294 10.02 0.65 -8.36
C ALA A 294 10.67 2.01 -8.08
N SER A 295 11.97 2.06 -7.93
CA SER A 295 12.77 3.30 -8.00
C SER A 295 14.25 2.99 -7.88
N ASP A 296 15.07 3.88 -8.38
CA ASP A 296 16.51 3.96 -8.13
C ASP A 296 16.82 5.41 -7.77
N GLY A 297 17.12 5.68 -6.51
CA GLY A 297 17.29 7.02 -5.97
C GLY A 297 16.07 7.92 -6.18
N GLU A 298 14.87 7.43 -5.94
CA GLU A 298 13.57 8.11 -6.15
C GLU A 298 13.14 8.25 -7.63
N TRP A 299 14.03 7.95 -8.58
CA TRP A 299 13.79 8.14 -10.01
C TRP A 299 13.35 6.84 -10.70
N PHE A 300 12.62 7.00 -11.80
CA PHE A 300 12.21 5.88 -12.63
C PHE A 300 13.43 5.27 -13.33
N SER A 301 13.56 3.96 -13.24
CA SER A 301 14.70 3.23 -13.80
C SER A 301 14.31 1.86 -14.32
N TYR A 302 14.90 1.46 -15.43
CA TYR A 302 14.77 0.10 -15.99
C TYR A 302 15.98 -0.76 -15.70
N THR A 303 16.97 -0.26 -14.97
CA THR A 303 18.25 -0.96 -14.79
C THR A 303 18.13 -2.19 -13.91
N GLN A 304 17.05 -2.32 -13.13
CA GLN A 304 16.91 -3.36 -12.09
C GLN A 304 18.09 -3.37 -11.11
N ASN A 305 18.67 -2.17 -10.87
CA ASN A 305 19.67 -2.01 -9.83
C ASN A 305 19.07 -2.41 -8.47
N GLY A 306 19.81 -3.20 -7.69
CA GLY A 306 19.36 -3.70 -6.40
C GLY A 306 20.03 -3.05 -5.19
N ALA A 307 21.09 -2.28 -5.41
CA ALA A 307 21.94 -1.72 -4.36
C ALA A 307 21.75 -0.22 -4.19
N GLY A 308 22.00 0.30 -2.99
CA GLY A 308 21.92 1.71 -2.68
C GLY A 308 20.52 2.18 -2.34
N LEU A 309 20.07 3.27 -2.95
CA LEU A 309 18.80 3.94 -2.64
C LEU A 309 17.63 3.32 -3.45
N ILE A 310 17.37 2.03 -3.27
CA ILE A 310 16.39 1.26 -4.05
C ILE A 310 15.10 1.07 -3.25
N GLY A 311 13.96 1.10 -3.95
CA GLY A 311 12.66 0.74 -3.37
C GLY A 311 12.20 1.76 -2.33
N GLU A 312 12.04 3.01 -2.72
CA GLU A 312 11.52 4.09 -1.88
C GLU A 312 10.15 3.73 -1.29
N SER A 313 9.98 3.95 0.02
CA SER A 313 8.72 3.64 0.72
C SER A 313 7.53 4.46 0.23
N CYS A 314 7.73 5.71 -0.24
CA CYS A 314 6.68 6.49 -0.89
C CYS A 314 6.20 5.83 -2.18
N VAL A 315 7.12 5.35 -3.00
CA VAL A 315 6.81 4.63 -4.25
C VAL A 315 6.03 3.37 -3.95
N THR A 316 6.50 2.58 -2.98
CA THR A 316 5.83 1.33 -2.55
C THR A 316 4.40 1.61 -2.07
N ALA A 317 4.20 2.66 -1.28
CA ALA A 317 2.89 3.06 -0.78
C ALA A 317 1.94 3.49 -1.90
N TYR A 318 2.38 4.39 -2.79
CA TYR A 318 1.55 4.89 -3.87
C TYR A 318 1.33 3.86 -4.99
N LEU A 319 2.23 2.91 -5.16
CA LEU A 319 1.99 1.77 -6.06
C LEU A 319 0.76 0.97 -5.61
N VAL A 320 0.68 0.61 -4.33
CA VAL A 320 -0.48 -0.11 -3.78
C VAL A 320 -1.76 0.72 -3.88
N ARG A 321 -1.71 2.03 -3.56
CA ARG A 321 -2.86 2.93 -3.63
C ARG A 321 -3.38 3.10 -5.05
N TRP A 322 -2.49 3.32 -6.01
CA TRP A 322 -2.84 3.48 -7.42
C TRP A 322 -3.43 2.19 -8.02
N LEU A 323 -2.78 1.04 -7.77
CA LEU A 323 -3.27 -0.26 -8.26
C LEU A 323 -4.65 -0.60 -7.67
N GLU A 324 -4.88 -0.30 -6.39
CA GLU A 324 -6.18 -0.46 -5.75
C GLU A 324 -7.24 0.45 -6.36
N SER A 325 -6.88 1.70 -6.67
CA SER A 325 -7.79 2.64 -7.33
C SER A 325 -8.20 2.16 -8.72
N LEU A 326 -7.26 1.58 -9.51
CA LEU A 326 -7.55 0.93 -10.80
C LEU A 326 -8.39 -0.32 -10.61
N MET A 327 -8.05 -1.17 -9.64
CA MET A 327 -8.78 -2.39 -9.32
C MET A 327 -10.26 -2.08 -9.01
N ARG A 328 -10.52 -1.07 -8.20
CA ARG A 328 -11.90 -0.63 -7.91
C ARG A 328 -12.63 -0.14 -9.16
N LEU A 329 -11.96 0.66 -9.96
CA LEU A 329 -12.54 1.26 -11.16
C LEU A 329 -12.87 0.23 -12.23
N GLU A 330 -11.94 -0.69 -12.49
CA GLU A 330 -12.04 -1.67 -13.57
C GLU A 330 -12.73 -2.97 -13.15
N GLY A 331 -12.80 -3.26 -11.84
CA GLY A 331 -13.32 -4.52 -11.31
C GLY A 331 -12.36 -5.70 -11.46
N ASP A 332 -11.09 -5.42 -11.76
CA ASP A 332 -10.10 -6.43 -12.12
C ASP A 332 -9.21 -6.81 -10.92
N LEU A 333 -9.47 -7.97 -10.33
CA LEU A 333 -8.71 -8.47 -9.17
C LEU A 333 -7.25 -8.85 -9.48
N ARG A 334 -6.82 -8.89 -10.75
CA ARG A 334 -5.42 -9.19 -11.13
C ARG A 334 -4.43 -8.14 -10.61
N TYR A 335 -4.88 -6.91 -10.40
CA TYR A 335 -4.10 -5.88 -9.69
C TYR A 335 -3.68 -6.32 -8.28
N GLY A 336 -4.49 -7.16 -7.65
CA GLY A 336 -4.22 -7.76 -6.35
C GLY A 336 -2.96 -8.61 -6.30
N ASP A 337 -2.52 -9.20 -7.42
CA ASP A 337 -1.28 -10.01 -7.47
C ASP A 337 -0.04 -9.13 -7.25
N ILE A 338 -0.03 -7.93 -7.84
CA ILE A 338 1.06 -6.98 -7.66
C ILE A 338 1.00 -6.39 -6.24
N MET A 339 -0.21 -6.02 -5.79
CA MET A 339 -0.42 -5.50 -4.43
C MET A 339 0.05 -6.51 -3.38
N GLU A 340 -0.29 -7.78 -3.53
CA GLU A 340 0.12 -8.87 -2.64
C GLU A 340 1.65 -9.02 -2.58
N ARG A 341 2.32 -9.08 -3.74
CA ARG A 341 3.78 -9.11 -3.84
C ARG A 341 4.40 -7.90 -3.14
N THR A 342 3.86 -6.71 -3.38
CA THR A 342 4.33 -5.47 -2.77
C THR A 342 4.16 -5.49 -1.26
N VAL A 343 2.99 -5.89 -0.76
CA VAL A 343 2.67 -5.90 0.68
C VAL A 343 3.56 -6.87 1.44
N TYR A 344 3.66 -8.13 1.00
CA TYR A 344 4.43 -9.15 1.73
C TYR A 344 5.95 -9.01 1.61
N ASN A 345 6.45 -8.20 0.68
CA ASN A 345 7.88 -7.99 0.51
C ASN A 345 8.29 -6.53 0.75
N ALA A 346 8.23 -5.66 -0.25
CA ALA A 346 8.77 -4.30 -0.15
C ALA A 346 8.14 -3.49 0.99
N LEU A 347 6.81 -3.55 1.16
CA LEU A 347 6.11 -2.79 2.20
C LEU A 347 6.47 -3.30 3.60
N PHE A 348 6.31 -4.60 3.85
CA PHE A 348 6.60 -5.14 5.18
C PHE A 348 8.08 -5.12 5.54
N ALA A 349 8.98 -5.23 4.54
CA ALA A 349 10.41 -5.06 4.78
C ALA A 349 10.80 -3.62 5.16
N ALA A 350 9.97 -2.63 4.87
CA ALA A 350 10.22 -1.26 5.30
C ALA A 350 9.96 -1.04 6.80
N GLN A 351 9.17 -1.89 7.46
CA GLN A 351 8.92 -1.87 8.92
C GLN A 351 9.94 -2.75 9.64
N ASP A 352 10.49 -2.29 10.76
CA ASP A 352 11.33 -3.14 11.58
C ASP A 352 10.53 -4.24 12.31
N PRO A 353 11.16 -5.36 12.69
CA PRO A 353 10.48 -6.44 13.40
C PRO A 353 9.85 -6.02 14.73
N ALA A 354 10.39 -4.98 15.38
CA ALA A 354 9.82 -4.42 16.59
C ALA A 354 8.61 -3.51 16.35
N GLY A 355 8.34 -3.14 15.08
CA GLY A 355 7.23 -2.28 14.69
C GLY A 355 7.49 -0.77 14.85
N ARG A 356 8.68 -0.34 15.36
CA ARG A 356 8.97 1.06 15.72
C ARG A 356 9.56 1.89 14.58
N ARG A 357 10.50 1.33 13.82
CA ARG A 357 11.27 2.07 12.82
C ARG A 357 10.81 1.74 11.40
N ILE A 358 10.98 2.72 10.51
CA ILE A 358 10.58 2.65 9.10
C ILE A 358 11.81 2.92 8.24
N ARG A 359 11.94 2.22 7.11
CA ARG A 359 12.98 2.50 6.11
C ARG A 359 12.50 3.52 5.10
N TYR A 360 13.41 4.37 4.66
CA TYR A 360 13.19 5.21 3.49
C TYR A 360 13.35 4.39 2.21
N PHE A 361 14.46 3.63 2.12
CA PHE A 361 14.76 2.73 1.02
C PHE A 361 14.90 1.29 1.50
N THR A 362 14.47 0.34 0.67
CA THR A 362 14.54 -1.09 0.95
C THR A 362 15.24 -1.83 -0.19
N PRO A 363 16.59 -1.74 -0.30
CA PRO A 363 17.35 -2.39 -1.35
C PRO A 363 17.24 -3.92 -1.26
N PHE A 364 17.33 -4.59 -2.41
CA PHE A 364 17.38 -6.03 -2.48
C PHE A 364 18.80 -6.57 -2.68
N THR A 365 19.79 -5.68 -2.74
CA THR A 365 21.24 -6.00 -2.71
C THR A 365 21.94 -5.04 -1.75
N GLY A 366 22.77 -5.57 -0.84
CA GLY A 366 23.47 -4.80 0.16
C GLY A 366 22.69 -4.49 1.44
N PRO A 367 23.29 -3.77 2.39
CA PRO A 367 22.70 -3.51 3.71
C PRO A 367 21.49 -2.59 3.63
N ARG A 368 20.56 -2.77 4.56
CA ARG A 368 19.30 -2.02 4.70
C ARG A 368 19.34 -1.18 5.97
N ALA A 369 19.22 0.15 5.85
CA ALA A 369 19.19 1.08 6.98
C ALA A 369 17.75 1.54 7.29
N TYR A 370 17.45 1.75 8.57
CA TYR A 370 16.24 2.43 8.99
C TYR A 370 16.45 3.93 8.93
N PHE A 371 15.37 4.66 8.60
CA PHE A 371 15.38 6.11 8.66
C PHE A 371 15.35 6.57 10.12
N ASP A 372 16.05 7.64 10.43
CA ASP A 372 16.30 8.10 11.81
C ASP A 372 15.28 9.15 12.29
N GLN A 373 14.36 9.57 11.42
CA GLN A 373 13.33 10.56 11.73
C GLN A 373 11.92 9.95 11.71
N ASP A 374 11.08 10.43 12.60
CA ASP A 374 9.66 10.04 12.67
C ASP A 374 8.77 10.76 11.65
N GLY A 375 9.15 11.96 11.21
CA GLY A 375 8.51 12.72 10.15
C GLY A 375 9.08 12.42 8.76
N PHE A 376 8.85 13.31 7.83
CA PHE A 376 9.23 13.24 6.43
C PHE A 376 8.28 12.43 5.54
N CYS A 377 8.54 12.42 4.21
CA CYS A 377 7.60 11.87 3.22
C CYS A 377 7.40 10.36 3.38
N CYS A 378 8.47 9.58 3.47
CA CYS A 378 8.42 8.12 3.49
C CYS A 378 7.81 7.53 4.77
N PRO A 379 8.20 7.92 5.99
CA PRO A 379 7.51 7.46 7.18
C PRO A 379 6.02 7.84 7.19
N GLY A 380 5.68 9.03 6.70
CA GLY A 380 4.30 9.50 6.58
C GLY A 380 3.48 8.63 5.61
N ASN A 381 3.95 8.42 4.38
CA ASN A 381 3.25 7.61 3.39
C ASN A 381 3.20 6.13 3.78
N PHE A 382 4.22 5.62 4.49
CA PHE A 382 4.18 4.27 5.04
C PHE A 382 3.04 4.09 6.04
N ARG A 383 2.86 5.03 6.98
CA ARG A 383 1.75 4.99 7.94
C ARG A 383 0.40 5.05 7.23
N ARG A 384 0.26 5.90 6.20
CA ARG A 384 -0.97 6.03 5.41
C ARG A 384 -1.36 4.72 4.73
N ILE A 385 -0.45 4.09 4.00
CA ILE A 385 -0.78 2.84 3.29
C ILE A 385 -1.07 1.69 4.26
N MET A 386 -0.36 1.62 5.39
CA MET A 386 -0.65 0.61 6.41
C MET A 386 -2.02 0.83 7.06
N ALA A 387 -2.45 2.09 7.26
CA ALA A 387 -3.79 2.42 7.74
C ALA A 387 -4.90 2.07 6.73
N GLU A 388 -4.57 2.00 5.44
CA GLU A 388 -5.50 1.62 4.39
C GLU A 388 -5.59 0.10 4.15
N LEU A 389 -4.63 -0.72 4.64
CA LEU A 389 -4.63 -2.17 4.39
C LEU A 389 -5.91 -2.88 4.84
N PRO A 390 -6.56 -2.51 5.97
CA PRO A 390 -7.83 -3.12 6.39
C PRO A 390 -8.96 -3.03 5.36
N GLN A 391 -8.89 -2.05 4.45
CA GLN A 391 -9.87 -1.85 3.39
C GLN A 391 -9.57 -2.64 2.10
N LYS A 392 -8.43 -3.35 2.04
CA LYS A 392 -7.95 -3.99 0.81
C LYS A 392 -8.14 -5.50 0.79
N VAL A 393 -8.83 -6.06 1.79
CA VAL A 393 -9.09 -7.49 1.93
C VAL A 393 -10.35 -7.91 1.17
N TYR A 394 -11.47 -7.25 1.42
CA TYR A 394 -12.77 -7.57 0.83
C TYR A 394 -13.39 -6.40 0.07
N TYR A 395 -14.15 -6.74 -0.94
CA TYR A 395 -14.88 -5.76 -1.74
C TYR A 395 -16.31 -6.21 -2.01
N ARG A 396 -17.22 -5.25 -1.97
CA ARG A 396 -18.56 -5.41 -2.53
C ARG A 396 -18.52 -5.00 -4.00
N CYS A 397 -18.94 -5.89 -4.89
CA CYS A 397 -19.02 -5.61 -6.31
C CYS A 397 -20.28 -4.82 -6.66
N ALA A 398 -20.24 -4.04 -7.75
CA ALA A 398 -21.38 -3.26 -8.23
C ALA A 398 -22.59 -4.13 -8.61
N ASP A 399 -22.37 -5.38 -9.02
CA ASP A 399 -23.38 -6.37 -9.36
C ASP A 399 -23.88 -7.19 -8.15
N GLY A 400 -23.51 -6.80 -6.92
CA GLY A 400 -23.94 -7.45 -5.68
C GLY A 400 -23.12 -8.68 -5.29
N ALA A 401 -22.04 -9.02 -6.00
CA ALA A 401 -21.11 -10.06 -5.58
C ALA A 401 -20.20 -9.58 -4.43
N LEU A 402 -19.62 -10.54 -3.69
CA LEU A 402 -18.50 -10.32 -2.80
C LEU A 402 -17.20 -10.72 -3.50
N ALA A 403 -16.13 -9.94 -3.32
CA ALA A 403 -14.82 -10.27 -3.84
C ALA A 403 -13.77 -10.30 -2.72
N VAL A 404 -12.87 -11.28 -2.78
CA VAL A 404 -11.73 -11.44 -1.90
C VAL A 404 -10.46 -11.13 -2.66
N ASN A 405 -9.70 -10.14 -2.19
CA ASN A 405 -8.46 -9.70 -2.81
C ASN A 405 -7.21 -10.20 -2.06
N LEU A 406 -7.10 -9.93 -0.76
CA LEU A 406 -5.96 -10.38 0.05
C LEU A 406 -6.38 -11.52 0.97
N TYR A 407 -5.48 -12.51 1.12
CA TYR A 407 -5.68 -13.63 2.01
C TYR A 407 -4.98 -13.37 3.35
N THR A 408 -5.78 -13.40 4.42
CA THR A 408 -5.34 -13.25 5.81
C THR A 408 -6.47 -13.67 6.72
N THR A 409 -6.19 -14.20 7.89
CA THR A 409 -7.25 -14.47 8.90
C THR A 409 -8.03 -13.19 9.14
N SER A 410 -9.34 -13.22 8.87
CA SER A 410 -10.19 -12.04 8.99
C SER A 410 -11.67 -12.38 8.96
N ARG A 411 -12.51 -11.41 9.37
CA ARG A 411 -13.97 -11.49 9.33
C ARG A 411 -14.55 -10.15 8.88
N ALA A 412 -15.63 -10.19 8.14
CA ALA A 412 -16.36 -9.00 7.70
C ALA A 412 -17.86 -9.23 7.68
N ALA A 413 -18.63 -8.28 8.19
CA ALA A 413 -20.06 -8.22 7.97
C ALA A 413 -20.35 -7.28 6.80
N VAL A 414 -20.92 -7.79 5.71
CA VAL A 414 -21.09 -7.07 4.45
C VAL A 414 -22.56 -6.97 4.07
N GLU A 415 -23.08 -5.76 3.93
CA GLU A 415 -24.43 -5.51 3.43
C GLU A 415 -24.46 -5.62 1.88
N LEU A 416 -25.20 -6.58 1.35
CA LEU A 416 -25.36 -6.76 -0.10
C LEU A 416 -26.58 -6.03 -0.69
N GLY A 417 -27.41 -5.42 0.15
CA GLY A 417 -28.66 -4.75 -0.23
C GLY A 417 -29.89 -5.63 -0.01
N GLU A 418 -31.09 -5.07 -0.16
CA GLU A 418 -32.38 -5.74 0.04
C GLU A 418 -32.53 -6.46 1.41
N GLY A 419 -31.88 -5.93 2.45
CA GLY A 419 -31.87 -6.53 3.78
C GLY A 419 -31.15 -7.87 3.85
N LEU A 420 -30.19 -8.10 2.96
CA LEU A 420 -29.25 -9.22 3.00
C LEU A 420 -27.90 -8.75 3.50
N SER A 421 -27.46 -9.27 4.65
CA SER A 421 -26.09 -9.15 5.14
C SER A 421 -25.41 -10.52 5.08
N VAL A 422 -24.10 -10.52 4.89
CA VAL A 422 -23.27 -11.73 4.87
C VAL A 422 -22.12 -11.52 5.84
N ASP A 423 -22.02 -12.42 6.83
CA ASP A 423 -20.84 -12.54 7.67
C ASP A 423 -19.88 -13.53 6.98
N LEU A 424 -18.81 -12.96 6.43
CA LEU A 424 -17.77 -13.71 5.73
C LEU A 424 -16.49 -13.72 6.56
N SER A 425 -15.98 -14.91 6.89
CA SER A 425 -14.67 -15.06 7.53
C SER A 425 -13.73 -15.90 6.67
N GLN A 426 -12.43 -15.66 6.82
CA GLN A 426 -11.39 -16.53 6.31
C GLN A 426 -10.43 -16.92 7.44
N GLU A 427 -10.14 -18.22 7.50
CA GLU A 427 -9.19 -18.85 8.42
C GLU A 427 -8.01 -19.36 7.60
N THR A 428 -6.79 -18.91 7.91
CA THR A 428 -5.60 -19.25 7.13
C THR A 428 -4.32 -18.87 7.88
N ASP A 429 -3.22 -19.56 7.60
CA ASP A 429 -1.85 -19.20 7.99
C ASP A 429 -1.08 -18.50 6.87
N TYR A 430 -1.78 -17.95 5.88
CA TYR A 430 -1.18 -17.22 4.75
C TYR A 430 -0.26 -16.09 5.23
N PRO A 431 0.96 -15.91 4.69
CA PRO A 431 1.49 -16.48 3.45
C PRO A 431 2.33 -17.78 3.64
N ASN A 432 2.20 -18.50 4.76
CA ASN A 432 2.98 -19.72 5.01
C ASN A 432 2.43 -20.91 4.22
N SER A 433 1.12 -20.99 4.08
CA SER A 433 0.48 -21.93 3.17
C SER A 433 -0.60 -21.24 2.34
N GLY A 434 -1.04 -21.90 1.28
CA GLY A 434 -2.14 -21.43 0.43
C GLY A 434 -3.48 -22.09 0.79
N HIS A 435 -3.61 -22.63 1.99
CA HIS A 435 -4.86 -23.18 2.48
C HIS A 435 -5.70 -22.08 3.13
N VAL A 436 -6.89 -21.82 2.59
CA VAL A 436 -7.81 -20.79 3.08
C VAL A 436 -9.19 -21.38 3.20
N VAL A 437 -9.79 -21.30 4.38
CA VAL A 437 -11.17 -21.73 4.64
C VAL A 437 -12.05 -20.51 4.85
N PHE A 438 -13.02 -20.34 3.98
CA PHE A 438 -14.06 -19.33 4.14
C PHE A 438 -15.29 -19.92 4.81
N ARG A 439 -15.89 -19.19 5.75
CA ARG A 439 -17.23 -19.45 6.27
C ARG A 439 -18.16 -18.35 5.76
N VAL A 440 -19.27 -18.76 5.17
CA VAL A 440 -20.24 -17.87 4.53
C VAL A 440 -21.56 -17.98 5.29
N ASN A 441 -21.89 -16.92 6.04
CA ASN A 441 -23.09 -16.89 6.87
C ASN A 441 -24.01 -15.75 6.41
N PRO A 442 -24.88 -15.96 5.43
CA PRO A 442 -25.88 -14.97 5.07
C PRO A 442 -26.98 -14.86 6.14
N SER A 443 -27.51 -13.67 6.37
CA SER A 443 -28.62 -13.42 7.32
C SER A 443 -29.93 -14.13 6.94
N LYS A 444 -30.05 -14.60 5.71
CA LYS A 444 -31.11 -15.44 5.15
C LYS A 444 -30.56 -16.18 3.93
N ASP A 445 -31.13 -17.34 3.61
CA ASP A 445 -30.79 -18.07 2.38
C ASP A 445 -30.92 -17.16 1.16
N ALA A 446 -29.85 -16.98 0.41
CA ALA A 446 -29.82 -16.07 -0.74
C ALA A 446 -28.89 -16.54 -1.85
N VAL A 447 -29.17 -16.12 -3.08
CA VAL A 447 -28.29 -16.38 -4.24
C VAL A 447 -27.44 -15.17 -4.48
N PHE A 448 -26.12 -15.33 -4.32
CA PHE A 448 -25.13 -14.31 -4.69
C PHE A 448 -23.83 -14.97 -5.14
N SER A 449 -22.92 -14.17 -5.70
CA SER A 449 -21.60 -14.61 -6.14
C SER A 449 -20.54 -14.27 -5.11
N LEU A 450 -19.64 -15.23 -4.86
CA LEU A 450 -18.37 -15.03 -4.17
C LEU A 450 -17.25 -15.14 -5.20
N ARG A 451 -16.44 -14.08 -5.36
CA ARG A 451 -15.30 -14.03 -6.28
C ARG A 451 -13.99 -14.14 -5.51
N LEU A 452 -13.19 -15.12 -5.85
CA LEU A 452 -11.88 -15.37 -5.24
C LEU A 452 -10.78 -15.03 -6.25
N ARG A 453 -9.82 -14.21 -5.85
CA ARG A 453 -8.63 -13.99 -6.66
C ARG A 453 -7.74 -15.24 -6.60
N ILE A 454 -7.35 -15.79 -7.73
CA ILE A 454 -6.36 -16.86 -7.81
C ILE A 454 -5.05 -16.24 -8.26
N PRO A 455 -4.03 -16.12 -7.38
CA PRO A 455 -2.77 -15.47 -7.71
C PRO A 455 -2.06 -16.17 -8.88
N ARG A 456 -1.44 -15.40 -9.76
CA ARG A 456 -0.75 -15.94 -10.96
C ARG A 456 0.42 -16.86 -10.62
N TRP A 457 1.01 -16.75 -9.43
CA TRP A 457 2.02 -17.71 -8.97
C TRP A 457 1.44 -19.10 -8.71
N CYS A 458 0.13 -19.25 -8.48
CA CYS A 458 -0.53 -20.52 -8.24
C CYS A 458 -1.05 -21.12 -9.55
N ARG A 459 -0.54 -22.30 -9.91
CA ARG A 459 -0.91 -22.98 -11.17
C ARG A 459 -1.96 -24.07 -11.00
N ASN A 460 -2.09 -24.63 -9.81
CA ASN A 460 -2.89 -25.83 -9.52
C ASN A 460 -3.81 -25.59 -8.31
N ALA A 461 -4.56 -24.50 -8.31
CA ALA A 461 -5.52 -24.22 -7.25
C ALA A 461 -6.69 -25.20 -7.33
N THR A 462 -7.25 -25.53 -6.17
CA THR A 462 -8.51 -26.28 -6.05
C THR A 462 -9.48 -25.54 -5.15
N VAL A 463 -10.76 -25.66 -5.44
CA VAL A 463 -11.85 -25.15 -4.61
C VAL A 463 -12.75 -26.31 -4.22
N GLN A 464 -13.10 -26.37 -2.95
CA GLN A 464 -14.09 -27.31 -2.42
C GLN A 464 -15.20 -26.53 -1.71
N ILE A 465 -16.46 -26.90 -1.95
CA ILE A 465 -17.63 -26.28 -1.32
C ILE A 465 -18.25 -27.32 -0.39
N ASN A 466 -18.36 -26.99 0.88
CA ASN A 466 -18.81 -27.89 1.93
C ASN A 466 -18.05 -29.25 1.87
N ASP A 467 -18.75 -30.38 2.01
CA ASP A 467 -18.20 -31.74 1.91
C ASP A 467 -18.13 -32.25 0.45
N GLY A 468 -18.30 -31.38 -0.54
CA GLY A 468 -18.21 -31.76 -1.96
C GLY A 468 -16.80 -32.13 -2.39
N ASN A 469 -16.64 -32.67 -3.60
CA ASN A 469 -15.31 -32.98 -4.13
C ASN A 469 -14.56 -31.68 -4.51
N PRO A 470 -13.23 -31.60 -4.27
CA PRO A 470 -12.40 -30.51 -4.75
C PRO A 470 -12.45 -30.42 -6.28
N VAL A 471 -12.64 -29.21 -6.79
CA VAL A 471 -12.61 -28.89 -8.22
C VAL A 471 -11.29 -28.20 -8.55
N ALA A 472 -10.56 -28.75 -9.50
CA ALA A 472 -9.34 -28.11 -10.00
C ALA A 472 -9.70 -26.87 -10.81
N LEU A 473 -9.00 -25.77 -10.56
CA LEU A 473 -9.17 -24.55 -11.31
C LEU A 473 -8.16 -24.53 -12.45
N ALA A 474 -8.63 -24.30 -13.66
CA ALA A 474 -7.75 -23.97 -14.77
C ALA A 474 -6.95 -22.70 -14.40
N ARG A 475 -5.74 -22.54 -14.98
CA ARG A 475 -4.92 -21.32 -14.74
C ARG A 475 -5.80 -20.10 -14.90
N ALA A 476 -6.10 -19.44 -13.80
CA ALA A 476 -7.08 -18.37 -13.80
C ALA A 476 -6.43 -17.10 -14.38
N THR A 477 -6.99 -16.60 -15.47
CA THR A 477 -6.78 -15.23 -15.95
C THR A 477 -7.77 -14.26 -15.29
N ASP A 478 -8.87 -14.79 -14.75
CA ASP A 478 -9.96 -14.04 -14.13
C ASP A 478 -10.23 -14.54 -12.71
N PRO A 479 -10.88 -13.75 -11.85
CA PRO A 479 -11.28 -14.21 -10.53
C PRO A 479 -12.23 -15.41 -10.65
N PHE A 480 -12.02 -16.41 -9.79
CA PHE A 480 -12.90 -17.56 -9.75
C PHE A 480 -14.23 -17.17 -9.08
N GLU A 481 -15.34 -17.33 -9.81
CA GLU A 481 -16.67 -16.98 -9.33
C GLU A 481 -17.45 -18.22 -8.91
N ILE A 482 -18.00 -18.19 -7.69
CA ILE A 482 -18.91 -19.20 -7.14
C ILE A 482 -20.29 -18.56 -7.00
N ARG A 483 -21.19 -18.82 -7.95
CA ARG A 483 -22.57 -18.37 -7.89
C ARG A 483 -23.49 -19.51 -7.46
N ARG A 484 -24.11 -19.37 -6.27
CA ARG A 484 -25.02 -20.38 -5.74
C ARG A 484 -26.01 -19.77 -4.75
N ARG A 485 -26.98 -20.58 -4.29
CA ARG A 485 -27.72 -20.31 -3.05
C ARG A 485 -26.81 -20.62 -1.88
N TRP A 486 -26.62 -19.65 -1.01
CA TRP A 486 -25.85 -19.76 0.22
C TRP A 486 -26.79 -19.86 1.41
N SER A 487 -26.44 -20.70 2.39
CA SER A 487 -27.09 -20.86 3.67
C SER A 487 -26.07 -20.64 4.80
N GLU A 488 -26.56 -20.37 6.00
CA GLU A 488 -25.69 -20.25 7.19
C GLU A 488 -24.85 -21.51 7.39
N GLY A 489 -23.56 -21.34 7.64
CA GLY A 489 -22.60 -22.41 7.85
C GLY A 489 -21.95 -22.98 6.58
N ASP A 490 -22.34 -22.50 5.39
CA ASP A 490 -21.66 -22.91 4.16
C ASP A 490 -20.17 -22.56 4.21
N THR A 491 -19.33 -23.48 3.68
CA THR A 491 -17.87 -23.31 3.65
C THR A 491 -17.32 -23.38 2.23
N VAL A 492 -16.23 -22.65 2.00
CA VAL A 492 -15.42 -22.75 0.77
C VAL A 492 -13.97 -22.95 1.20
N THR A 493 -13.38 -24.05 0.80
CA THR A 493 -11.95 -24.30 0.99
C THR A 493 -11.21 -24.04 -0.31
N LEU A 494 -10.38 -23.02 -0.32
CA LEU A 494 -9.45 -22.71 -1.39
C LEU A 494 -8.08 -23.28 -1.03
N ASN A 495 -7.52 -24.11 -1.89
CA ASN A 495 -6.17 -24.61 -1.72
C ASN A 495 -5.29 -24.16 -2.90
N MET A 496 -4.24 -23.41 -2.59
CA MET A 496 -3.28 -22.82 -3.54
C MET A 496 -1.88 -23.39 -3.24
N PRO A 497 -1.48 -24.51 -3.84
CA PRO A 497 -0.17 -25.12 -3.58
C PRO A 497 0.97 -24.13 -3.82
N MET A 498 1.74 -23.83 -2.77
CA MET A 498 2.88 -22.94 -2.81
C MET A 498 4.16 -23.71 -3.14
N THR A 499 4.52 -23.76 -4.40
CA THR A 499 5.76 -24.36 -4.86
C THR A 499 6.90 -23.33 -4.88
N TRP A 500 8.11 -23.79 -4.60
CA TRP A 500 9.31 -23.01 -4.80
C TRP A 500 9.55 -22.72 -6.29
N ARG A 501 10.03 -21.51 -6.60
CA ARG A 501 10.45 -21.12 -7.92
C ARG A 501 11.59 -20.12 -7.87
N PHE A 502 12.49 -20.19 -8.82
CA PHE A 502 13.49 -19.19 -9.09
C PHE A 502 12.96 -18.26 -10.20
N ILE A 503 12.91 -16.97 -9.93
CA ILE A 503 12.45 -15.94 -10.87
C ILE A 503 13.65 -15.33 -11.57
N ASN A 504 13.67 -15.35 -12.92
CA ASN A 504 14.74 -14.79 -13.73
C ASN A 504 14.97 -13.31 -13.44
N GLY A 505 16.24 -12.93 -13.31
CA GLY A 505 16.66 -11.54 -13.28
C GLY A 505 16.79 -10.95 -14.69
N HIS A 506 16.59 -9.65 -14.78
CA HIS A 506 16.74 -8.88 -16.02
C HIS A 506 17.69 -7.70 -15.81
N GLN A 507 18.18 -7.13 -16.89
CA GLN A 507 19.08 -5.98 -16.86
C GLN A 507 20.32 -6.26 -15.98
N LEU A 508 20.61 -5.45 -14.95
CA LEU A 508 21.75 -5.68 -14.03
C LEU A 508 21.63 -6.98 -13.21
N GLN A 509 20.50 -7.65 -13.24
CA GLN A 509 20.29 -8.95 -12.61
C GLN A 509 20.30 -10.11 -13.63
N GLU A 510 20.61 -9.84 -14.90
CA GLU A 510 20.72 -10.90 -15.91
C GLU A 510 21.72 -11.98 -15.50
N GLY A 511 21.39 -13.23 -15.77
CA GLY A 511 22.20 -14.39 -15.37
C GLY A 511 22.05 -14.80 -13.89
N LYS A 512 21.13 -14.17 -13.16
CA LYS A 512 20.80 -14.50 -11.78
C LYS A 512 19.29 -14.77 -11.64
N ALA A 513 18.90 -15.33 -10.50
CA ALA A 513 17.50 -15.54 -10.19
C ALA A 513 17.19 -15.26 -8.71
N ALA A 514 15.95 -14.86 -8.41
CA ALA A 514 15.45 -14.66 -7.06
C ALA A 514 14.59 -15.86 -6.63
N LEU A 515 14.77 -16.35 -5.40
CA LEU A 515 13.97 -17.44 -4.86
C LEU A 515 12.62 -16.90 -4.33
N ALA A 516 11.55 -17.59 -4.70
CA ALA A 516 10.18 -17.24 -4.27
C ALA A 516 9.36 -18.47 -3.89
N ARG A 517 8.42 -18.29 -2.94
CA ARG A 517 7.40 -19.28 -2.57
C ARG A 517 6.08 -18.57 -2.31
N GLY A 518 5.02 -18.95 -3.04
CA GLY A 518 3.79 -18.13 -3.01
C GLY A 518 4.08 -16.68 -3.35
N PRO A 519 3.56 -15.68 -2.60
CA PRO A 519 3.84 -14.27 -2.82
C PRO A 519 5.19 -13.80 -2.25
N VAL A 520 5.85 -14.62 -1.41
CA VAL A 520 7.04 -14.22 -0.64
C VAL A 520 8.31 -14.44 -1.43
N ILE A 521 9.16 -13.42 -1.48
CA ILE A 521 10.53 -13.46 -1.99
C ILE A 521 11.49 -13.78 -0.85
N TYR A 522 12.54 -14.52 -1.15
CA TYR A 522 13.56 -14.94 -0.18
C TYR A 522 14.90 -14.29 -0.49
N CYS A 523 15.73 -14.10 0.53
CA CYS A 523 17.05 -13.50 0.42
C CYS A 523 18.07 -14.20 1.33
N LEU A 524 19.35 -14.01 1.04
CA LEU A 524 20.44 -14.41 1.92
C LEU A 524 20.70 -13.30 2.94
N GLY A 525 20.50 -13.63 4.22
CA GLY A 525 20.75 -12.73 5.35
C GLY A 525 22.12 -12.97 6.00
N THR A 526 22.67 -11.93 6.61
CA THR A 526 23.97 -12.03 7.30
C THR A 526 23.89 -12.83 8.59
N ALA A 527 22.76 -12.79 9.27
CA ALA A 527 22.58 -13.50 10.55
C ALA A 527 22.66 -15.02 10.38
N GLN A 528 21.94 -15.58 9.40
CA GLN A 528 21.85 -17.02 9.17
C GLN A 528 23.08 -17.60 8.46
N ASN A 529 23.89 -16.74 7.83
CA ASN A 529 25.03 -17.16 7.00
C ASN A 529 26.36 -16.57 7.46
N ALA A 530 26.49 -16.23 8.74
CA ALA A 530 27.66 -15.51 9.29
C ALA A 530 28.99 -16.24 9.02
N ASP A 531 29.01 -17.57 9.06
CA ASP A 531 30.24 -18.35 8.84
C ASP A 531 30.65 -18.33 7.36
N ILE A 532 29.69 -18.32 6.43
CA ILE A 532 29.97 -18.23 5.00
C ILE A 532 30.58 -16.87 4.66
N LEU A 533 30.05 -15.81 5.27
CA LEU A 533 30.48 -14.44 5.02
C LEU A 533 31.91 -14.15 5.46
N LYS A 534 32.49 -14.95 6.36
CA LYS A 534 33.91 -14.87 6.75
C LYS A 534 34.83 -15.16 5.56
N THR A 535 34.40 -16.06 4.67
CA THR A 535 35.19 -16.48 3.50
C THR A 535 34.71 -15.83 2.21
N TYR A 536 33.40 -15.63 2.08
CA TYR A 536 32.73 -15.09 0.87
C TYR A 536 31.93 -13.83 1.22
N PRO A 537 32.58 -12.67 1.40
CA PRO A 537 31.90 -11.42 1.71
C PRO A 537 30.82 -11.08 0.68
N ASN A 538 29.64 -10.64 1.14
CA ASN A 538 28.48 -10.34 0.28
C ASN A 538 28.03 -11.50 -0.62
N PHE A 539 28.36 -12.75 -0.27
CA PHE A 539 28.11 -13.95 -1.06
C PHE A 539 28.73 -13.92 -2.47
N SER A 540 29.76 -13.10 -2.66
CA SER A 540 30.47 -13.03 -3.94
C SER A 540 31.14 -14.37 -4.27
N GLY A 541 30.94 -14.84 -5.49
CA GLY A 541 31.51 -16.12 -5.94
C GLY A 541 30.77 -17.37 -5.44
N ILE A 542 29.56 -17.22 -4.89
CA ILE A 542 28.70 -18.35 -4.51
C ILE A 542 27.68 -18.63 -5.63
N VAL A 543 27.52 -19.88 -6.00
CA VAL A 543 26.56 -20.37 -7.00
C VAL A 543 25.66 -21.43 -6.36
N ILE A 544 24.36 -21.24 -6.44
CA ILE A 544 23.35 -22.07 -5.78
C ILE A 544 23.03 -23.30 -6.64
N ASP A 545 22.92 -24.45 -6.01
CA ASP A 545 22.40 -25.66 -6.61
C ASP A 545 20.86 -25.73 -6.44
N PRO A 546 20.07 -25.42 -7.47
CA PRO A 546 18.62 -25.41 -7.37
C PRO A 546 18.02 -26.79 -7.11
N SER A 547 18.73 -27.88 -7.46
CA SER A 547 18.27 -29.25 -7.22
C SER A 547 18.33 -29.68 -5.76
N SER A 548 19.03 -28.92 -4.93
CA SER A 548 19.19 -29.16 -3.49
C SER A 548 18.13 -28.49 -2.62
N LEU A 549 17.14 -27.86 -3.21
CA LEU A 549 16.07 -27.14 -2.52
C LEU A 549 15.30 -28.10 -1.59
N GLY A 550 15.31 -27.79 -0.31
CA GLY A 550 14.64 -28.56 0.74
C GLY A 550 13.20 -28.12 1.01
N GLU A 551 12.58 -28.76 1.97
CA GLU A 551 11.29 -28.31 2.50
C GLU A 551 11.47 -27.03 3.32
N PRO A 552 10.44 -26.16 3.39
CA PRO A 552 10.49 -24.98 4.24
C PRO A 552 10.53 -25.38 5.72
N GLU A 553 11.38 -24.69 6.49
CA GLU A 553 11.52 -24.87 7.93
C GLU A 553 11.00 -23.63 8.66
N PRO A 554 10.37 -23.77 9.86
CA PRO A 554 9.99 -22.62 10.67
C PRO A 554 11.19 -21.74 11.03
N ASP A 555 11.01 -20.42 10.95
CA ASP A 555 11.99 -19.44 11.37
C ASP A 555 11.33 -18.23 12.03
N THR A 556 11.35 -18.19 13.35
CA THR A 556 10.79 -17.08 14.14
C THR A 556 11.74 -15.91 14.31
N SER A 557 12.96 -15.96 13.76
CA SER A 557 13.96 -14.89 13.87
C SER A 557 13.62 -13.66 13.04
N VAL A 558 12.83 -13.84 11.98
CA VAL A 558 12.43 -12.78 11.05
C VAL A 558 11.05 -12.23 11.39
N ARG A 559 10.10 -13.12 11.62
CA ARG A 559 8.74 -12.83 12.09
C ARG A 559 8.15 -14.03 12.82
N PRO A 560 7.13 -13.86 13.66
CA PRO A 560 6.35 -15.00 14.15
C PRO A 560 5.86 -15.84 12.96
N GLU A 561 5.97 -17.16 13.06
CA GLU A 561 5.55 -18.11 12.01
C GLU A 561 6.29 -17.95 10.65
N GLY A 562 7.42 -17.23 10.61
CA GLY A 562 8.24 -17.10 9.42
C GLY A 562 8.83 -18.43 8.94
N LEU A 563 9.31 -18.44 7.69
CA LEU A 563 9.90 -19.63 7.07
C LEU A 563 11.31 -19.32 6.55
N LYS A 564 12.16 -20.36 6.57
CA LYS A 564 13.47 -20.38 5.92
C LYS A 564 13.62 -21.65 5.09
N VAL A 565 14.65 -21.70 4.26
CA VAL A 565 15.04 -22.88 3.52
C VAL A 565 16.54 -22.94 3.32
N THR A 566 17.10 -24.11 3.34
CA THR A 566 18.53 -24.36 3.09
C THR A 566 18.74 -24.94 1.70
N LEU A 567 19.82 -24.47 1.02
CA LEU A 567 20.26 -24.99 -0.26
C LEU A 567 21.77 -25.23 -0.22
N LYS A 568 22.20 -26.19 -1.01
CA LYS A 568 23.62 -26.36 -1.30
C LYS A 568 24.10 -25.28 -2.26
N ALA A 569 25.33 -24.86 -2.07
CA ALA A 569 26.00 -23.91 -2.92
C ALA A 569 27.44 -24.36 -3.19
N ARG A 570 28.04 -23.83 -4.22
CA ARG A 570 29.46 -23.99 -4.52
C ARG A 570 30.12 -22.65 -4.52
N ALA A 571 31.38 -22.63 -4.05
CA ALA A 571 32.23 -21.48 -4.16
C ALA A 571 32.99 -21.54 -5.49
N GLU A 572 32.64 -20.70 -6.45
CA GLU A 572 33.31 -20.60 -7.74
C GLU A 572 33.27 -19.18 -8.30
N ALA A 573 34.35 -18.79 -8.99
CA ALA A 573 34.29 -17.60 -9.81
C ALA A 573 33.32 -17.81 -10.98
N PRO A 574 32.54 -16.83 -11.38
CA PRO A 574 31.65 -16.93 -12.55
C PRO A 574 32.44 -17.40 -13.79
N GLY A 575 32.07 -18.52 -14.35
CA GLY A 575 32.69 -19.11 -15.57
C GLY A 575 33.76 -20.16 -15.37
N ALA A 576 34.17 -20.49 -14.13
CA ALA A 576 35.19 -21.52 -13.85
C ALA A 576 34.61 -22.65 -13.00
N TRP A 577 34.06 -23.67 -13.64
CA TRP A 577 33.56 -24.89 -12.99
C TRP A 577 34.70 -25.89 -12.74
N SER A 578 35.22 -25.95 -11.51
CA SER A 578 36.14 -27.04 -11.16
C SER A 578 35.38 -28.19 -10.49
N LYS A 579 35.57 -29.41 -10.97
CA LYS A 579 35.11 -30.64 -10.32
C LYS A 579 35.85 -30.74 -8.96
N GLY A 580 35.23 -30.36 -7.87
CA GLY A 580 35.80 -30.48 -6.54
C GLY A 580 35.72 -29.28 -5.63
N ALA A 581 35.05 -28.19 -6.04
CA ALA A 581 34.77 -27.05 -5.13
C ALA A 581 33.98 -27.51 -3.87
N PRO A 582 34.30 -27.00 -2.68
CA PRO A 582 33.60 -27.39 -1.48
C PRO A 582 32.11 -27.07 -1.56
N HIS A 583 31.29 -28.01 -1.12
CA HIS A 583 29.84 -27.75 -0.93
C HIS A 583 29.66 -26.91 0.31
N LEU A 584 28.95 -25.80 0.14
CA LEU A 584 28.47 -24.93 1.20
C LEU A 584 26.97 -25.16 1.39
N THR A 585 26.46 -24.86 2.58
CA THR A 585 25.03 -24.81 2.84
C THR A 585 24.65 -23.38 3.14
N VAL A 586 23.80 -22.77 2.35
CA VAL A 586 23.31 -21.42 2.55
C VAL A 586 21.85 -21.46 3.03
N THR A 587 21.47 -20.51 3.87
CA THR A 587 20.12 -20.37 4.38
C THR A 587 19.47 -19.13 3.79
N PHE A 588 18.37 -19.33 3.08
CA PHE A 588 17.50 -18.25 2.63
C PHE A 588 16.40 -17.99 3.67
N THR A 589 16.17 -16.73 3.96
CA THR A 589 15.09 -16.22 4.81
C THR A 589 14.16 -15.34 3.98
N GLU A 590 12.97 -15.05 4.51
CA GLU A 590 12.03 -14.17 3.82
C GLU A 590 12.63 -12.77 3.60
N PHE A 591 12.25 -12.09 2.52
CA PHE A 591 12.78 -10.76 2.18
C PHE A 591 12.61 -9.73 3.30
N VAL A 592 11.64 -9.89 4.19
CA VAL A 592 11.45 -9.01 5.36
C VAL A 592 12.55 -9.14 6.43
N ASP A 593 13.48 -10.09 6.28
CA ASP A 593 14.64 -10.22 7.16
C ASP A 593 15.45 -8.91 7.20
N PRO A 594 15.62 -8.27 8.38
CA PRO A 594 16.37 -7.03 8.50
C PRO A 594 17.86 -7.20 8.14
N THR A 595 18.37 -8.43 8.18
CA THR A 595 19.77 -8.76 7.86
C THR A 595 19.97 -9.20 6.41
N GLY A 596 18.89 -9.26 5.60
CA GLY A 596 18.93 -9.68 4.20
C GLY A 596 19.75 -8.72 3.35
N ILE A 597 20.71 -9.25 2.58
CA ILE A 597 21.62 -8.45 1.76
C ILE A 597 21.74 -8.92 0.31
N VAL A 598 21.25 -10.11 -0.05
CA VAL A 598 21.29 -10.62 -1.43
C VAL A 598 19.99 -11.34 -1.75
N THR A 599 19.28 -10.84 -2.76
CA THR A 599 18.03 -11.45 -3.24
C THR A 599 18.25 -12.22 -4.55
N TYR A 600 19.06 -11.69 -5.47
CA TYR A 600 19.39 -12.37 -6.70
C TYR A 600 20.71 -13.12 -6.60
N VAL A 601 20.69 -14.41 -6.95
CA VAL A 601 21.84 -15.33 -6.85
C VAL A 601 22.13 -15.99 -8.20
N HIS A 602 23.38 -16.39 -8.41
CA HIS A 602 23.73 -17.25 -9.53
C HIS A 602 23.31 -18.69 -9.26
N LEU A 603 22.76 -19.36 -10.28
CA LEU A 603 22.34 -20.75 -10.22
C LEU A 603 23.30 -21.65 -11.03
N LEU A 604 23.50 -22.89 -10.59
CA LEU A 604 24.22 -23.93 -11.35
C LEU A 604 23.52 -24.22 -12.68
N ASP A 605 22.20 -24.21 -12.66
CA ASP A 605 21.36 -24.38 -13.83
C ASP A 605 20.30 -23.28 -13.85
N LEU A 606 20.58 -22.24 -14.63
CA LEU A 606 19.63 -21.13 -14.81
C LEU A 606 18.38 -21.56 -15.60
N GLY A 607 18.44 -22.68 -16.35
CA GLY A 607 17.28 -23.21 -17.06
C GLY A 607 16.14 -23.67 -16.12
N THR A 608 16.39 -23.79 -14.81
CA THR A 608 15.37 -24.07 -13.81
C THR A 608 14.57 -22.83 -13.41
N ALA A 609 15.06 -21.63 -13.72
CA ALA A 609 14.36 -20.40 -13.41
C ALA A 609 13.23 -20.11 -14.40
N VAL A 610 12.21 -19.43 -13.94
CA VAL A 610 11.02 -19.04 -14.71
C VAL A 610 10.93 -17.52 -14.84
N GLU A 611 10.21 -17.05 -15.84
CA GLU A 611 9.87 -15.63 -15.93
C GLU A 611 8.95 -15.21 -14.78
N ASP A 612 9.05 -13.92 -14.37
CA ASP A 612 8.17 -13.38 -13.35
C ASP A 612 6.72 -13.36 -13.88
N GLU A 613 5.84 -14.01 -13.15
CA GLU A 613 4.41 -14.03 -13.46
C GLU A 613 3.77 -12.63 -13.47
N LEU A 614 4.38 -11.63 -12.83
CA LEU A 614 3.93 -10.24 -12.84
C LEU A 614 4.37 -9.47 -14.09
N ALA A 615 5.42 -9.94 -14.79
CA ALA A 615 5.94 -9.30 -16.00
C ALA A 615 5.13 -9.61 -17.27
N GLU A 616 4.10 -10.44 -17.18
CA GLU A 616 3.16 -10.64 -18.29
C GLU A 616 2.20 -9.45 -18.35
N ASP A 617 2.11 -8.78 -19.50
CA ASP A 617 1.11 -7.71 -19.71
C ASP A 617 -0.29 -8.32 -19.88
N CYS A 618 -0.82 -8.83 -18.75
CA CYS A 618 -2.16 -9.39 -18.70
C CYS A 618 -3.27 -8.32 -18.74
N PHE A 619 -2.90 -7.04 -18.72
CA PHE A 619 -3.80 -5.90 -18.76
C PHE A 619 -3.85 -5.21 -20.14
N ALA A 620 -3.18 -5.78 -21.16
CA ALA A 620 -3.23 -5.21 -22.49
C ALA A 620 -4.68 -5.07 -22.95
N LEU A 621 -5.09 -3.83 -23.15
CA LEU A 621 -6.40 -3.53 -23.72
C LEU A 621 -6.39 -3.97 -25.19
N ASP A 622 -7.45 -4.64 -25.65
CA ASP A 622 -7.78 -4.71 -27.06
C ASP A 622 -7.85 -3.27 -27.63
N PRO A 623 -7.40 -3.02 -28.86
CA PRO A 623 -7.58 -1.73 -29.54
C PRO A 623 -9.01 -1.19 -29.53
N SER A 624 -10.01 -2.02 -29.27
CA SER A 624 -11.42 -1.64 -29.06
C SER A 624 -11.73 -1.20 -27.61
N GLY A 625 -10.74 -1.15 -26.69
CA GLY A 625 -10.93 -0.77 -25.28
C GLY A 625 -11.50 -1.88 -24.38
N ARG A 626 -11.59 -3.13 -24.87
CA ARG A 626 -11.97 -4.29 -24.05
C ARG A 626 -10.72 -5.02 -23.58
N SER A 627 -10.71 -5.50 -22.35
CA SER A 627 -9.60 -6.37 -21.90
C SER A 627 -9.54 -7.62 -22.80
N ARG A 628 -8.35 -7.99 -23.26
CA ARG A 628 -8.15 -9.29 -23.94
C ARG A 628 -8.26 -10.42 -22.92
N ALA A 629 -9.46 -10.64 -22.40
CA ALA A 629 -9.79 -11.86 -21.71
C ALA A 629 -10.03 -12.95 -22.75
N GLY A 630 -9.08 -13.89 -22.85
CA GLY A 630 -9.33 -15.22 -23.36
C GLY A 630 -9.81 -15.35 -24.80
N SER A 631 -8.91 -15.18 -25.79
CA SER A 631 -8.97 -15.91 -27.04
C SER A 631 -7.80 -16.88 -27.11
N GLY A 632 -7.89 -17.97 -26.38
CA GLY A 632 -7.06 -19.14 -26.49
C GLY A 632 -7.98 -20.33 -26.60
N GLY A 633 -8.12 -20.86 -27.83
CA GLY A 633 -8.84 -22.08 -28.13
C GLY A 633 -8.15 -23.32 -27.58
#